data_7aace11fcf73a6dd9deb18052d4ddddb
#
_entry.id   7aace11fcf73a6dd9deb18052d4ddddb
#
_cell.length_a   1.000
_cell.length_b   1.000
_cell.length_c   1.000
_cell.angle_alpha   90.00
_cell.angle_beta   90.00
_cell.angle_gamma   90.00
#
_symmetry.space_group_name_H-M   'P 1'
#
loop_
_entity.id
_entity.type
_entity.pdbx_description
1 polymer ?
#
loop_
_entity_poly.entity_id
_entity_poly.type
_entity_poly.pdbx_seq_one_letter_code
_entity_poly.pdbx_strand_id
1 'polypeptide(L)'
;SVRELKLFAKNHGITYVIGASTFGMADDEKDFAARKFYDVDEYYYAYNTVMSISDTIDIQSHHKSKLTPGVEMMPSWWLLRPLKDLAINLGGTVGTLKTEDNVKILDYDHYKIAPLICYESVFGDYVTDFVRNGANMIFVITNDGWWGNTPGHRQHLEMSKLRAIENRRSIARSANTGISCFINQKGDIVGKYFKKHLPPL
;
A
#
# COMPACT_ATOMS: atom_id res chain seq x y z
N SER A 1 3.77 9.58 -16.72
CA SER A 1 3.22 10.62 -15.81
C SER A 1 1.76 10.35 -15.52
N VAL A 2 1.19 11.00 -14.49
CA VAL A 2 -0.26 10.90 -14.17
C VAL A 2 -1.11 11.31 -15.37
N ARG A 3 -0.68 12.32 -16.13
CA ARG A 3 -1.36 12.77 -17.35
C ARG A 3 -1.44 11.67 -18.41
N GLU A 4 -0.40 10.92 -18.61
CA GLU A 4 -0.39 9.80 -19.55
C GLU A 4 -1.32 8.67 -19.09
N LEU A 5 -1.33 8.36 -17.80
CA LEU A 5 -2.24 7.36 -17.23
C LEU A 5 -3.70 7.79 -17.37
N LYS A 6 -4.04 9.07 -17.13
CA LYS A 6 -5.38 9.61 -17.38
C LYS A 6 -5.77 9.49 -18.86
N LEU A 7 -4.88 9.83 -19.77
CA LEU A 7 -5.12 9.71 -21.22
C LEU A 7 -5.34 8.26 -21.63
N PHE A 8 -4.53 7.35 -21.10
CA PHE A 8 -4.67 5.92 -21.39
C PHE A 8 -5.98 5.36 -20.80
N ALA A 9 -6.33 5.75 -19.56
CA ALA A 9 -7.59 5.39 -18.92
C ALA A 9 -8.78 5.81 -19.78
N LYS A 10 -8.76 7.06 -20.28
CA LYS A 10 -9.77 7.62 -21.18
C LYS A 10 -9.91 6.82 -22.49
N ASN A 11 -8.78 6.53 -23.14
CA ASN A 11 -8.78 5.85 -24.43
C ASN A 11 -9.28 4.40 -24.35
N HIS A 12 -9.22 3.77 -23.17
CA HIS A 12 -9.57 2.37 -22.97
C HIS A 12 -10.80 2.17 -22.06
N GLY A 13 -11.38 3.25 -21.52
CA GLY A 13 -12.54 3.16 -20.63
C GLY A 13 -12.25 2.37 -19.34
N ILE A 14 -11.05 2.53 -18.77
CA ILE A 14 -10.61 1.79 -17.59
C ILE A 14 -10.21 2.71 -16.45
N THR A 15 -10.27 2.19 -15.23
CA THR A 15 -9.75 2.85 -14.03
C THR A 15 -8.52 2.11 -13.53
N TYR A 16 -7.46 2.83 -13.28
CA TYR A 16 -6.28 2.31 -12.62
C TYR A 16 -6.37 2.47 -11.12
N VAL A 17 -6.04 1.42 -10.38
CA VAL A 17 -5.74 1.50 -8.94
C VAL A 17 -4.30 1.08 -8.75
N ILE A 18 -3.43 2.03 -8.42
CA ILE A 18 -1.99 1.86 -8.38
C ILE A 18 -1.39 2.27 -7.04
N GLY A 19 -0.32 1.59 -6.65
CA GLY A 19 0.53 2.01 -5.53
C GLY A 19 1.63 2.95 -5.99
N ALA A 20 1.92 3.97 -5.19
CA ALA A 20 2.98 4.93 -5.44
C ALA A 20 3.58 5.46 -4.13
N SER A 21 4.81 5.95 -4.21
CA SER A 21 5.35 6.84 -3.19
C SER A 21 4.95 8.28 -3.56
N THR A 22 4.39 8.99 -2.61
CA THR A 22 3.98 10.39 -2.78
C THR A 22 4.62 11.26 -1.70
N PHE A 23 4.64 12.56 -1.95
CA PHE A 23 5.23 13.55 -1.05
C PHE A 23 4.23 14.67 -0.83
N GLY A 24 4.20 15.20 0.39
CA GLY A 24 3.47 16.39 0.77
C GLY A 24 4.36 17.33 1.56
N MET A 25 4.09 18.64 1.52
CA MET A 25 4.80 19.60 2.39
C MET A 25 4.50 19.28 3.84
N ALA A 26 5.51 19.34 4.69
CA ALA A 26 5.31 19.13 6.12
C ALA A 26 4.73 20.39 6.75
N ASP A 27 3.72 20.22 7.57
CA ASP A 27 3.08 21.27 8.36
C ASP A 27 3.75 21.46 9.73
N ASP A 28 4.54 20.47 10.18
CA ASP A 28 5.35 20.52 11.40
C ASP A 28 6.75 19.93 11.13
N GLU A 29 7.77 20.81 11.17
CA GLU A 29 9.17 20.41 10.99
C GLU A 29 9.70 19.52 12.11
N LYS A 30 9.04 19.54 13.29
CA LYS A 30 9.43 18.74 14.47
C LYS A 30 8.81 17.35 14.45
N ASP A 31 7.86 17.09 13.54
CA ASP A 31 7.29 15.77 13.36
C ASP A 31 8.38 14.74 13.03
N PHE A 32 8.34 13.60 13.68
CA PHE A 32 9.34 12.54 13.50
C PHE A 32 9.41 12.03 12.05
N ALA A 33 8.32 12.14 11.28
CA ALA A 33 8.24 11.76 9.88
C ALA A 33 8.67 12.88 8.91
N ALA A 34 8.88 14.12 9.41
CA ALA A 34 9.30 15.23 8.59
C ALA A 34 10.74 15.03 8.09
N ARG A 35 10.95 15.27 6.81
CA ARG A 35 12.25 15.16 6.13
C ARG A 35 12.59 16.50 5.53
N LYS A 36 13.83 16.96 5.77
CA LYS A 36 14.33 18.19 5.18
C LYS A 36 14.71 17.98 3.73
N PHE A 37 14.35 18.93 2.85
CA PHE A 37 14.89 18.97 1.49
C PHE A 37 16.38 19.31 1.53
N TYR A 38 17.11 18.85 0.52
CA TYR A 38 18.55 19.06 0.45
C TYR A 38 18.90 20.52 0.11
N ASP A 39 18.13 21.15 -0.78
CA ASP A 39 18.49 22.43 -1.39
C ASP A 39 17.72 23.64 -0.82
N VAL A 40 16.71 23.41 0.00
CA VAL A 40 15.86 24.46 0.58
C VAL A 40 15.59 24.20 2.07
N ASP A 41 15.29 25.26 2.81
CA ASP A 41 14.95 25.15 4.23
C ASP A 41 13.45 24.86 4.42
N GLU A 42 13.00 23.81 3.77
CA GLU A 42 11.63 23.31 3.83
C GLU A 42 11.63 21.82 4.17
N TYR A 43 10.49 21.34 4.68
CA TYR A 43 10.31 19.95 5.09
C TYR A 43 9.17 19.31 4.32
N TYR A 44 9.25 18.00 4.14
CA TYR A 44 8.22 17.21 3.46
C TYR A 44 7.95 15.90 4.19
N TYR A 45 6.75 15.38 4.00
CA TYR A 45 6.38 14.02 4.37
C TYR A 45 6.46 13.09 3.15
N ALA A 46 6.91 11.88 3.36
CA ALA A 46 6.82 10.80 2.38
C ALA A 46 5.74 9.81 2.80
N TYR A 47 4.92 9.39 1.83
CA TYR A 47 3.82 8.47 2.03
C TYR A 47 3.92 7.27 1.10
N ASN A 48 3.46 6.10 1.58
CA ASN A 48 3.01 5.05 0.69
C ASN A 48 1.52 5.30 0.39
N THR A 49 1.17 5.35 -0.89
CA THR A 49 -0.14 5.80 -1.32
C THR A 49 -0.73 4.83 -2.33
N VAL A 50 -2.02 4.58 -2.23
CA VAL A 50 -2.82 4.03 -3.33
C VAL A 50 -3.58 5.17 -3.99
N MET A 51 -3.54 5.22 -5.31
CA MET A 51 -4.29 6.19 -6.10
C MET A 51 -5.21 5.49 -7.08
N SER A 52 -6.43 6.02 -7.22
CA SER A 52 -7.37 5.68 -8.28
C SER A 52 -7.32 6.75 -9.36
N ILE A 53 -7.04 6.34 -10.59
CA ILE A 53 -6.89 7.23 -11.76
C ILE A 53 -7.87 6.78 -12.84
N SER A 54 -8.82 7.66 -13.17
CA SER A 54 -9.78 7.50 -14.26
C SER A 54 -9.77 8.74 -15.16
N ASP A 55 -10.56 8.72 -16.21
CA ASP A 55 -10.77 9.90 -17.08
C ASP A 55 -11.85 10.86 -16.55
N THR A 56 -12.78 10.34 -15.76
CA THR A 56 -14.03 11.03 -15.40
C THR A 56 -14.09 11.53 -13.97
N ILE A 57 -13.24 11.02 -13.10
CA ILE A 57 -13.23 11.33 -11.66
C ILE A 57 -11.87 11.91 -11.27
N ASP A 58 -11.87 12.83 -10.33
CA ASP A 58 -10.64 13.31 -9.71
C ASP A 58 -9.86 12.17 -9.06
N ILE A 59 -8.55 12.32 -9.00
CA ILE A 59 -7.70 11.33 -8.39
C ILE A 59 -8.06 11.18 -6.93
N GLN A 60 -8.55 10.00 -6.57
CA GLN A 60 -8.74 9.64 -5.19
C GLN A 60 -7.48 8.96 -4.67
N SER A 61 -7.09 9.27 -3.45
CA SER A 61 -5.90 8.69 -2.83
C SER A 61 -6.16 8.27 -1.40
N HIS A 62 -5.48 7.22 -0.99
CA HIS A 62 -5.39 6.73 0.38
C HIS A 62 -3.92 6.57 0.76
N HIS A 63 -3.51 7.20 1.85
CA HIS A 63 -2.18 7.04 2.43
C HIS A 63 -2.16 5.91 3.44
N LYS A 64 -1.05 5.19 3.48
CA LYS A 64 -0.88 4.06 4.39
C LYS A 64 -1.02 4.49 5.84
N SER A 65 -1.85 3.76 6.60
CA SER A 65 -2.11 4.01 8.02
C SER A 65 -1.31 3.10 8.94
N LYS A 66 -1.06 1.84 8.54
CA LYS A 66 -0.37 0.84 9.36
C LYS A 66 0.99 0.51 8.77
N LEU A 67 2.03 1.13 9.32
CA LEU A 67 3.40 0.90 8.88
C LEU A 67 3.90 -0.49 9.31
N THR A 68 4.79 -1.03 8.50
CA THR A 68 5.48 -2.29 8.80
C THR A 68 6.61 -2.00 9.80
N PRO A 69 6.56 -2.59 11.02
CA PRO A 69 7.63 -2.40 11.99
C PRO A 69 8.99 -2.87 11.46
N GLY A 70 10.02 -2.09 11.73
CA GLY A 70 11.40 -2.39 11.34
C GLY A 70 11.76 -2.08 9.89
N VAL A 71 10.78 -1.87 9.01
CA VAL A 71 11.01 -1.56 7.58
C VAL A 71 10.60 -0.13 7.24
N GLU A 72 9.38 0.26 7.63
CA GLU A 72 8.79 1.57 7.33
C GLU A 72 8.72 2.47 8.55
N MET A 73 8.85 1.88 9.73
CA MET A 73 8.88 2.59 11.01
C MET A 73 10.25 2.35 11.66
N MET A 74 11.05 3.40 11.74
CA MET A 74 12.27 3.35 12.53
C MET A 74 11.89 3.42 14.01
N PRO A 75 12.37 2.48 14.84
CA PRO A 75 12.22 2.62 16.27
C PRO A 75 12.85 3.95 16.72
N SER A 76 12.11 4.78 17.41
CA SER A 76 12.57 6.09 17.94
C SER A 76 13.68 5.96 18.99
N TRP A 77 14.04 4.75 19.35
CA TRP A 77 15.06 4.49 20.36
C TRP A 77 16.44 4.81 19.82
N TRP A 78 17.11 5.77 20.42
CA TRP A 78 18.47 6.24 20.08
C TRP A 78 19.51 5.11 19.99
N LEU A 79 19.31 4.01 20.71
CA LEU A 79 20.19 2.83 20.74
C LEU A 79 20.18 2.05 19.41
N LEU A 80 19.14 2.21 18.58
CA LEU A 80 18.98 1.49 17.30
C LEU A 80 19.38 2.34 16.08
N ARG A 81 19.87 3.57 16.30
CA ARG A 81 20.42 4.44 15.24
C ARG A 81 21.48 3.77 14.35
N PRO A 82 22.39 2.88 14.87
CA PRO A 82 23.35 2.18 14.00
C PRO A 82 22.72 1.21 13.01
N LEU A 83 21.45 0.80 13.21
CA LEU A 83 20.73 -0.12 12.31
C LEU A 83 20.09 0.59 11.10
N LYS A 84 20.28 1.92 10.94
CA LYS A 84 19.82 2.67 9.77
C LYS A 84 20.31 2.07 8.45
N ASP A 85 21.56 1.65 8.41
CA ASP A 85 22.18 1.09 7.22
C ASP A 85 21.62 -0.28 6.87
N LEU A 86 21.16 -1.03 7.86
CA LEU A 86 20.49 -2.32 7.63
C LEU A 86 19.09 -2.13 7.04
N ALA A 87 18.34 -1.11 7.46
CA ALA A 87 17.03 -0.79 6.90
C ALA A 87 17.13 -0.34 5.43
N ILE A 88 18.19 0.36 5.05
CA ILE A 88 18.48 0.75 3.66
C ILE A 88 18.73 -0.49 2.81
N ASN A 89 19.51 -1.45 3.29
CA ASN A 89 19.85 -2.69 2.59
C ASN A 89 18.63 -3.63 2.41
N LEU A 90 17.58 -3.47 3.21
CA LEU A 90 16.33 -4.23 3.10
C LEU A 90 15.29 -3.56 2.16
N GLY A 91 15.68 -2.52 1.41
CA GLY A 91 14.79 -1.82 0.48
C GLY A 91 13.78 -0.91 1.17
N GLY A 92 13.98 -0.62 2.46
CA GLY A 92 13.20 0.36 3.21
C GLY A 92 13.56 1.79 2.81
N THR A 93 12.61 2.70 2.94
CA THR A 93 12.89 4.13 2.80
C THR A 93 13.67 4.65 4.00
N VAL A 94 14.68 5.48 3.77
CA VAL A 94 15.42 6.15 4.85
C VAL A 94 14.46 7.06 5.61
N GLY A 95 14.19 6.74 6.88
CA GLY A 95 13.29 7.51 7.75
C GLY A 95 11.88 6.92 7.84
N THR A 96 11.09 7.44 8.76
CA THR A 96 9.70 7.03 8.97
C THR A 96 8.81 7.61 7.87
N LEU A 97 7.86 6.83 7.39
CA LEU A 97 6.80 7.32 6.52
C LEU A 97 5.74 8.02 7.37
N LYS A 98 5.13 9.05 6.81
CA LYS A 98 3.93 9.66 7.41
C LYS A 98 2.73 8.76 7.17
N THR A 99 1.89 8.64 8.18
CA THR A 99 0.63 7.89 8.14
C THR A 99 -0.56 8.84 8.09
N GLU A 100 -1.67 8.32 7.58
CA GLU A 100 -2.97 8.97 7.66
C GLU A 100 -3.95 8.03 8.38
N ASP A 101 -4.52 8.44 9.50
CA ASP A 101 -5.38 7.56 10.32
C ASP A 101 -6.82 7.42 9.78
N ASN A 102 -7.12 8.02 8.64
CA ASN A 102 -8.44 8.00 8.05
C ASN A 102 -8.67 6.78 7.16
N VAL A 103 -9.79 6.09 7.39
CA VAL A 103 -10.30 5.04 6.50
C VAL A 103 -10.91 5.71 5.27
N LYS A 104 -10.13 5.81 4.19
CA LYS A 104 -10.59 6.35 2.91
C LYS A 104 -10.94 5.24 1.94
N ILE A 105 -12.20 5.18 1.53
CA ILE A 105 -12.70 4.31 0.48
C ILE A 105 -12.48 5.00 -0.87
N LEU A 106 -12.00 4.27 -1.86
CA LEU A 106 -12.02 4.74 -3.24
C LEU A 106 -13.40 4.44 -3.82
N ASP A 107 -14.15 5.49 -4.11
CA ASP A 107 -15.53 5.39 -4.60
C ASP A 107 -15.54 5.57 -6.13
N TYR A 108 -16.01 4.55 -6.84
CA TYR A 108 -16.05 4.54 -8.28
C TYR A 108 -17.32 3.84 -8.76
N ASP A 109 -18.35 4.64 -9.02
CA ASP A 109 -19.67 4.18 -9.46
C ASP A 109 -20.27 3.14 -8.48
N HIS A 110 -20.35 1.88 -8.92
CA HIS A 110 -20.88 0.77 -8.10
C HIS A 110 -19.80 0.10 -7.22
N TYR A 111 -18.54 0.49 -7.38
CA TYR A 111 -17.42 -0.11 -6.69
C TYR A 111 -16.90 0.81 -5.59
N LYS A 112 -17.05 0.37 -4.36
CA LYS A 112 -16.49 1.00 -3.17
C LYS A 112 -15.32 0.15 -2.68
N ILE A 113 -14.11 0.62 -2.97
CA ILE A 113 -12.90 -0.18 -2.82
C ILE A 113 -12.22 0.17 -1.50
N ALA A 114 -11.94 -0.82 -0.67
CA ALA A 114 -11.01 -0.74 0.45
C ALA A 114 -9.57 -0.87 -0.09
N PRO A 115 -8.79 0.21 -0.17
CA PRO A 115 -7.42 0.17 -0.66
C PRO A 115 -6.46 -0.18 0.48
N LEU A 116 -5.94 -1.39 0.49
CA LEU A 116 -5.00 -1.84 1.50
C LEU A 116 -3.57 -1.86 0.95
N ILE A 117 -2.65 -1.25 1.69
CA ILE A 117 -1.25 -1.21 1.31
C ILE A 117 -0.47 -2.24 2.11
N CYS A 118 -0.06 -3.32 1.42
CA CYS A 118 0.86 -4.34 1.95
C CYS A 118 0.39 -4.87 3.32
N TYR A 119 1.17 -4.59 4.36
CA TYR A 119 0.98 -5.07 5.72
C TYR A 119 -0.35 -4.67 6.37
N GLU A 120 -1.06 -3.67 5.85
CA GLU A 120 -2.40 -3.29 6.35
C GLU A 120 -3.40 -4.44 6.29
N SER A 121 -3.26 -5.34 5.31
CA SER A 121 -4.10 -6.53 5.18
C SER A 121 -3.97 -7.52 6.34
N VAL A 122 -2.95 -7.40 7.18
CA VAL A 122 -2.75 -8.24 8.38
C VAL A 122 -3.71 -7.83 9.50
N PHE A 123 -4.12 -6.56 9.57
CA PHE A 123 -4.95 -6.03 10.64
C PHE A 123 -6.44 -6.23 10.33
N GLY A 124 -7.07 -7.26 10.93
CA GLY A 124 -8.46 -7.63 10.69
C GLY A 124 -9.45 -6.51 10.99
N ASP A 125 -9.32 -5.87 12.16
CA ASP A 125 -10.21 -4.78 12.58
C ASP A 125 -10.12 -3.60 11.61
N TYR A 126 -8.93 -3.21 11.22
CA TYR A 126 -8.69 -2.13 10.26
C TYR A 126 -9.35 -2.41 8.91
N VAL A 127 -9.22 -3.63 8.38
CA VAL A 127 -9.89 -4.03 7.14
C VAL A 127 -11.41 -4.03 7.29
N THR A 128 -11.90 -4.49 8.44
CA THR A 128 -13.34 -4.51 8.75
C THR A 128 -13.94 -3.11 8.80
N ASP A 129 -13.18 -2.11 9.25
CA ASP A 129 -13.65 -0.74 9.29
C ASP A 129 -13.92 -0.17 7.90
N PHE A 130 -13.12 -0.50 6.88
CA PHE A 130 -13.47 -0.15 5.49
C PHE A 130 -14.80 -0.76 5.05
N VAL A 131 -15.04 -2.03 5.40
CA VAL A 131 -16.28 -2.72 5.01
C VAL A 131 -17.48 -2.15 5.76
N ARG A 132 -17.34 -1.82 7.05
CA ARG A 132 -18.37 -1.11 7.83
C ARG A 132 -18.70 0.26 7.27
N ASN A 133 -17.71 0.95 6.71
CA ASN A 133 -17.88 2.22 6.02
C ASN A 133 -18.41 2.08 4.58
N GLY A 134 -18.76 0.86 4.15
CA GLY A 134 -19.45 0.60 2.90
C GLY A 134 -18.59 0.04 1.76
N ALA A 135 -17.32 -0.32 2.00
CA ALA A 135 -16.53 -0.97 0.97
C ALA A 135 -17.15 -2.32 0.57
N ASN A 136 -17.30 -2.54 -0.74
CA ASN A 136 -17.86 -3.79 -1.30
C ASN A 136 -16.81 -4.66 -1.99
N MET A 137 -15.60 -4.15 -2.16
CA MET A 137 -14.41 -4.86 -2.66
C MET A 137 -13.19 -4.47 -1.84
N ILE A 138 -12.19 -5.34 -1.83
CA ILE A 138 -10.90 -5.09 -1.18
C ILE A 138 -9.80 -5.19 -2.23
N PHE A 139 -8.95 -4.19 -2.33
CA PHE A 139 -7.74 -4.23 -3.14
C PHE A 139 -6.53 -4.24 -2.24
N VAL A 140 -5.65 -5.23 -2.42
CA VAL A 140 -4.36 -5.31 -1.71
C VAL A 140 -3.26 -5.02 -2.70
N ILE A 141 -2.53 -3.94 -2.48
CA ILE A 141 -1.41 -3.52 -3.31
C ILE A 141 -0.14 -3.69 -2.48
N THR A 142 0.79 -4.51 -2.96
CA THR A 142 1.95 -4.89 -2.16
C THR A 142 3.21 -5.05 -3.00
N ASN A 143 4.34 -4.92 -2.33
CA ASN A 143 5.63 -5.36 -2.81
C ASN A 143 6.18 -6.39 -1.82
N ASP A 144 6.07 -7.67 -2.15
CA ASP A 144 6.53 -8.76 -1.28
C ASP A 144 8.01 -9.13 -1.51
N GLY A 145 8.74 -8.38 -2.34
CA GLY A 145 10.12 -8.67 -2.72
C GLY A 145 11.11 -8.66 -1.57
N TRP A 146 10.87 -7.82 -0.59
CA TRP A 146 11.71 -7.71 0.60
C TRP A 146 11.68 -8.96 1.52
N TRP A 147 10.70 -9.86 1.33
CA TRP A 147 10.72 -11.17 1.98
C TRP A 147 11.77 -12.12 1.39
N GLY A 148 12.34 -11.81 0.21
CA GLY A 148 13.30 -12.66 -0.47
C GLY A 148 12.75 -14.08 -0.70
N ASN A 149 13.60 -15.09 -0.55
CA ASN A 149 13.22 -16.49 -0.73
C ASN A 149 12.67 -17.14 0.56
N THR A 150 11.96 -16.36 1.39
CA THR A 150 11.31 -16.87 2.61
C THR A 150 9.82 -17.18 2.36
N PRO A 151 9.15 -17.91 3.25
CA PRO A 151 7.71 -18.16 3.15
C PRO A 151 6.84 -16.92 3.41
N GLY A 152 7.42 -15.77 3.75
CA GLY A 152 6.69 -14.56 4.14
C GLY A 152 5.65 -14.11 3.13
N HIS A 153 5.98 -14.13 1.83
CA HIS A 153 5.03 -13.76 0.77
C HIS A 153 3.81 -14.70 0.68
N ARG A 154 3.99 -15.99 1.04
CA ARG A 154 2.88 -16.96 1.11
C ARG A 154 2.02 -16.71 2.34
N GLN A 155 2.64 -16.47 3.49
CA GLN A 155 1.93 -16.13 4.73
C GLN A 155 1.10 -14.85 4.55
N HIS A 156 1.65 -13.85 3.89
CA HIS A 156 0.94 -12.61 3.57
C HIS A 156 -0.26 -12.85 2.64
N LEU A 157 -0.17 -13.78 1.70
CA LEU A 157 -1.31 -14.21 0.89
C LEU A 157 -2.40 -14.88 1.74
N GLU A 158 -2.02 -15.78 2.67
CA GLU A 158 -2.99 -16.44 3.54
C GLU A 158 -3.73 -15.44 4.45
N MET A 159 -3.06 -14.37 4.90
CA MET A 159 -3.73 -13.27 5.60
C MET A 159 -4.77 -12.58 4.70
N SER A 160 -4.46 -12.35 3.43
CA SER A 160 -5.44 -11.79 2.49
C SER A 160 -6.65 -12.71 2.31
N LYS A 161 -6.47 -14.04 2.27
CA LYS A 161 -7.56 -15.01 2.21
C LYS A 161 -8.47 -14.95 3.44
N LEU A 162 -7.87 -14.82 4.63
CA LEU A 162 -8.63 -14.60 5.86
C LEU A 162 -9.48 -13.33 5.80
N ARG A 163 -8.92 -12.23 5.30
CA ARG A 163 -9.69 -10.98 5.13
C ARG A 163 -10.89 -11.15 4.22
N ALA A 164 -10.74 -11.93 3.13
CA ALA A 164 -11.86 -12.22 2.23
C ALA A 164 -12.99 -12.97 2.95
N ILE A 165 -12.65 -13.98 3.75
CA ILE A 165 -13.61 -14.81 4.49
C ILE A 165 -14.30 -13.99 5.59
N GLU A 166 -13.55 -13.31 6.43
CA GLU A 166 -14.06 -12.53 7.57
C GLU A 166 -15.03 -11.43 7.12
N ASN A 167 -14.67 -10.75 6.06
CA ASN A 167 -15.44 -9.61 5.57
C ASN A 167 -16.46 -9.99 4.51
N ARG A 168 -16.45 -11.23 4.01
CA ARG A 168 -17.30 -11.71 2.90
C ARG A 168 -17.18 -10.79 1.68
N ARG A 169 -15.96 -10.38 1.35
CA ARG A 169 -15.64 -9.51 0.22
C ARG A 169 -14.59 -10.14 -0.65
N SER A 170 -14.77 -10.01 -1.97
CA SER A 170 -13.75 -10.43 -2.92
C SER A 170 -12.53 -9.50 -2.83
N ILE A 171 -11.35 -10.09 -3.03
CA ILE A 171 -10.08 -9.37 -3.01
C ILE A 171 -9.42 -9.44 -4.36
N ALA A 172 -8.99 -8.28 -4.88
CA ALA A 172 -7.99 -8.18 -5.94
C ALA A 172 -6.64 -7.87 -5.29
N ARG A 173 -5.71 -8.80 -5.42
CA ARG A 173 -4.35 -8.64 -4.91
C ARG A 173 -3.38 -8.39 -6.05
N SER A 174 -2.71 -7.25 -6.04
CA SER A 174 -1.66 -6.87 -6.97
C SER A 174 -0.33 -6.79 -6.24
N ALA A 175 0.60 -7.66 -6.62
CA ALA A 175 1.94 -7.71 -6.06
C ALA A 175 2.97 -7.34 -7.13
N ASN A 176 3.77 -6.31 -6.89
CA ASN A 176 4.92 -5.98 -7.75
C ASN A 176 5.89 -7.17 -7.82
N THR A 177 6.16 -7.75 -6.67
CA THR A 177 6.86 -9.03 -6.50
C THR A 177 6.03 -9.88 -5.56
N GLY A 178 5.93 -11.18 -5.82
CA GLY A 178 5.09 -12.10 -5.05
C GLY A 178 3.90 -12.62 -5.85
N ILE A 179 2.78 -12.82 -5.19
CA ILE A 179 1.61 -13.48 -5.76
C ILE A 179 0.50 -12.46 -6.00
N SER A 180 0.18 -12.21 -7.26
CA SER A 180 -1.04 -11.49 -7.68
C SER A 180 -2.16 -12.49 -7.93
N CYS A 181 -3.35 -12.22 -7.44
CA CYS A 181 -4.49 -13.13 -7.57
C CYS A 181 -5.82 -12.42 -7.30
N PHE A 182 -6.90 -13.08 -7.70
CA PHE A 182 -8.25 -12.79 -7.23
C PHE A 182 -8.66 -13.84 -6.19
N ILE A 183 -9.29 -13.39 -5.12
CA ILE A 183 -9.75 -14.24 -4.02
C ILE A 183 -11.24 -14.00 -3.86
N ASN A 184 -12.05 -15.08 -3.85
CA ASN A 184 -13.47 -14.97 -3.62
C ASN A 184 -13.81 -14.82 -2.11
N GLN A 185 -15.09 -14.61 -1.80
CA GLN A 185 -15.57 -14.43 -0.42
C GLN A 185 -15.42 -15.68 0.47
N LYS A 186 -15.09 -16.83 -0.11
CA LYS A 186 -14.81 -18.09 0.60
C LYS A 186 -13.32 -18.30 0.87
N GLY A 187 -12.47 -17.36 0.39
CA GLY A 187 -11.03 -17.46 0.50
C GLY A 187 -10.36 -18.30 -0.60
N ASP A 188 -11.12 -18.74 -1.62
CA ASP A 188 -10.56 -19.49 -2.73
C ASP A 188 -9.90 -18.55 -3.73
N ILE A 189 -8.76 -18.97 -4.26
CA ILE A 189 -8.08 -18.26 -5.33
C ILE A 189 -8.73 -18.65 -6.66
N VAL A 190 -9.40 -17.67 -7.32
CA VAL A 190 -10.09 -17.88 -8.60
C VAL A 190 -9.25 -17.50 -9.82
N GLY A 191 -8.12 -16.84 -9.63
CA GLY A 191 -7.14 -16.53 -10.65
C GLY A 191 -5.82 -16.15 -9.99
N LYS A 192 -4.70 -16.66 -10.51
CA LYS A 192 -3.37 -16.48 -9.91
C LYS A 192 -2.34 -16.16 -10.97
N TYR A 193 -1.55 -15.14 -10.71
CA TYR A 193 -0.34 -14.82 -11.45
C TYR A 193 0.85 -14.76 -10.49
N PHE A 194 1.93 -15.44 -10.82
CA PHE A 194 3.15 -15.45 -10.03
C PHE A 194 4.34 -15.00 -10.88
N LYS A 195 4.94 -13.88 -10.54
CA LYS A 195 6.16 -13.42 -11.19
C LYS A 195 7.36 -14.07 -10.49
N LYS A 196 7.97 -15.06 -11.15
CA LYS A 196 9.02 -15.92 -10.57
C LYS A 196 10.40 -15.25 -10.47
N HIS A 197 10.64 -14.12 -11.12
CA HIS A 197 11.96 -13.50 -11.13
C HIS A 197 11.96 -12.18 -10.37
N LEU A 198 12.54 -12.26 -9.17
CA LEU A 198 13.32 -11.17 -8.61
C LEU A 198 14.75 -11.38 -9.09
N PRO A 199 15.38 -10.40 -9.75
CA PRO A 199 16.83 -10.35 -9.73
C PRO A 199 17.25 -10.19 -8.27
N PRO A 200 18.37 -10.77 -7.83
CA PRO A 200 18.91 -10.44 -6.53
C PRO A 200 19.11 -8.92 -6.47
N LEU A 201 18.63 -8.31 -5.38
CA LEU A 201 18.96 -6.94 -5.03
C LEU A 201 20.45 -6.84 -4.74
#